data_52bed3c6eb9137c27c0b7c505a4b5328
#
_entry.id   52bed3c6eb9137c27c0b7c505a4b5328
#
_cell.length_a   1.000
_cell.length_b   1.000
_cell.length_c   1.000
_cell.angle_alpha   90.00
_cell.angle_beta   90.00
_cell.angle_gamma   90.00
#
_symmetry.space_group_name_H-M   'P 1'
#
loop_
_entity.id
_entity.type
_entity.pdbx_description
1 polymer ?
#
loop_
_entity_poly.entity_id
_entity_poly.type
_entity_poly.pdbx_seq_one_letter_code
_entity_poly.pdbx_strand_id
1 'polypeptide(L)'
;MRSALLTALSAITFLSAQAQYGTFDPKAIATAKTTTTLIVLDAGDSPYNRTIQEAVKAHWKFTKSFDFITVNDLATAPMMPEKTYLLKTKKTDAEKHDGYFLTLVQGWKQKKGEVINVENNAVTNLPPAQELAFLMIDPATVSGTGAPMLNVYVKCMQDYLKQVESGKIKDKATADRIVDILEESFAAMEMVMLPREAELAAARAEGGGA
;
A
#
# COMPACT_ATOMS: atom_id res chain seq x y z
N MET A 1 1.73 52.40 16.24
CA MET A 1 2.51 51.14 16.34
C MET A 1 1.62 50.06 15.75
N ARG A 2 1.88 49.67 14.52
CA ARG A 2 1.08 48.65 13.79
C ARG A 2 1.75 47.33 13.95
N SER A 3 1.13 46.44 14.74
CA SER A 3 1.54 45.04 14.87
C SER A 3 1.29 44.33 13.54
N ALA A 4 2.34 43.99 12.83
CA ALA A 4 2.28 43.09 11.72
C ALA A 4 2.05 41.67 12.25
N LEU A 5 0.84 41.16 12.09
CA LEU A 5 0.53 39.76 12.26
C LEU A 5 1.22 39.01 11.10
N LEU A 6 2.38 38.47 11.38
CA LEU A 6 2.98 37.48 10.52
C LEU A 6 2.18 36.17 10.65
N THR A 7 1.21 36.03 9.75
CA THR A 7 0.57 34.76 9.49
C THR A 7 1.64 33.88 8.86
N ALA A 8 2.29 33.07 9.69
CA ALA A 8 3.09 31.95 9.23
C ALA A 8 2.11 30.98 8.55
N LEU A 9 1.88 31.19 7.26
CA LEU A 9 1.28 30.20 6.40
C LEU A 9 2.29 29.07 6.33
N SER A 10 2.15 28.13 7.25
CA SER A 10 2.80 26.82 7.14
C SER A 10 2.35 26.25 5.81
N ALA A 11 3.17 26.45 4.79
CA ALA A 11 3.10 25.66 3.61
C ALA A 11 3.36 24.22 4.08
N ILE A 12 2.28 23.53 4.42
CA ILE A 12 2.24 22.08 4.38
C ILE A 12 2.49 21.80 2.90
N THR A 13 3.77 21.65 2.57
CA THR A 13 4.16 20.93 1.38
C THR A 13 3.56 19.54 1.61
N PHE A 14 2.32 19.36 1.12
CA PHE A 14 1.86 18.05 0.75
C PHE A 14 2.96 17.54 -0.17
N LEU A 15 3.85 16.76 0.39
CA LEU A 15 4.55 15.75 -0.37
C LEU A 15 3.39 15.08 -1.10
N SER A 16 3.19 15.49 -2.34
CA SER A 16 2.34 14.76 -3.26
C SER A 16 2.88 13.35 -3.11
N ALA A 17 2.16 12.55 -2.31
CA ALA A 17 2.37 11.14 -2.26
C ALA A 17 2.25 10.78 -3.73
N GLN A 18 3.38 10.62 -4.40
CA GLN A 18 3.38 10.09 -5.73
C GLN A 18 2.82 8.71 -5.52
N ALA A 19 1.49 8.62 -5.59
CA ALA A 19 0.81 7.36 -5.66
C ALA A 19 1.50 6.65 -6.80
N GLN A 20 2.43 5.79 -6.43
CA GLN A 20 3.28 5.15 -7.39
C GLN A 20 2.44 3.98 -7.83
N TYR A 21 2.02 4.05 -9.06
CA TYR A 21 1.15 3.08 -9.69
C TYR A 21 2.02 1.98 -10.24
N GLY A 22 1.55 0.75 -10.21
CA GLY A 22 2.20 -0.35 -10.91
C GLY A 22 2.02 -0.25 -12.43
N THR A 23 1.72 -1.37 -13.05
CA THR A 23 1.43 -1.40 -14.49
C THR A 23 0.06 -0.79 -14.81
N PHE A 24 -0.04 -0.20 -15.98
CA PHE A 24 -1.32 0.23 -16.59
C PHE A 24 -1.80 -0.75 -17.66
N ASP A 25 -1.18 -1.94 -17.77
CA ASP A 25 -1.55 -2.95 -18.76
C ASP A 25 -2.67 -3.88 -18.24
N PRO A 26 -3.91 -3.77 -18.77
CA PRO A 26 -5.00 -4.64 -18.37
C PRO A 26 -4.74 -6.12 -18.62
N LYS A 27 -3.91 -6.46 -19.64
CA LYS A 27 -3.58 -7.85 -19.96
C LYS A 27 -2.66 -8.45 -18.92
N ALA A 28 -1.67 -7.69 -18.44
CA ALA A 28 -0.81 -8.11 -17.33
C ALA A 28 -1.65 -8.38 -16.06
N ILE A 29 -2.58 -7.49 -15.73
CA ILE A 29 -3.50 -7.68 -14.60
C ILE A 29 -4.40 -8.92 -14.79
N ALA A 30 -5.00 -9.10 -15.96
CA ALA A 30 -5.84 -10.27 -16.25
C ALA A 30 -5.05 -11.58 -16.16
N THR A 31 -3.80 -11.59 -16.59
CA THR A 31 -2.90 -12.75 -16.47
C THR A 31 -2.61 -13.05 -15.01
N ALA A 32 -2.18 -12.04 -14.25
CA ALA A 32 -1.87 -12.17 -12.82
C ALA A 32 -3.05 -12.71 -12.02
N LYS A 33 -4.27 -12.30 -12.34
CA LYS A 33 -5.51 -12.74 -11.68
C LYS A 33 -5.73 -14.25 -11.76
N THR A 34 -5.17 -14.93 -12.76
CA THR A 34 -5.28 -16.40 -12.90
C THR A 34 -4.27 -17.17 -12.07
N THR A 35 -3.29 -16.51 -11.47
CA THR A 35 -2.22 -17.11 -10.69
C THR A 35 -2.63 -17.39 -9.23
N THR A 36 -1.74 -18.00 -8.47
CA THR A 36 -1.78 -18.02 -7.01
C THR A 36 -0.89 -16.92 -6.47
N THR A 37 -1.41 -16.11 -5.53
CA THR A 37 -0.60 -15.09 -4.86
C THR A 37 0.13 -15.67 -3.65
N LEU A 38 1.44 -15.54 -3.60
CA LEU A 38 2.25 -15.83 -2.42
C LEU A 38 2.41 -14.55 -1.60
N ILE A 39 1.92 -14.58 -0.38
CA ILE A 39 2.02 -13.47 0.57
C ILE A 39 3.31 -13.64 1.35
N VAL A 40 4.22 -12.69 1.21
CA VAL A 40 5.55 -12.78 1.81
C VAL A 40 5.53 -12.18 3.21
N LEU A 41 5.79 -13.02 4.19
CA LEU A 41 5.85 -12.69 5.61
C LEU A 41 7.29 -12.29 6.00
N ASP A 42 7.42 -11.54 7.08
CA ASP A 42 8.71 -11.26 7.71
C ASP A 42 9.36 -12.56 8.21
N ALA A 43 10.66 -12.55 8.32
CA ALA A 43 11.37 -13.59 9.06
C ALA A 43 11.00 -13.52 10.56
N GLY A 44 10.58 -14.66 11.12
CA GLY A 44 10.14 -14.75 12.52
C GLY A 44 8.73 -14.22 12.77
N ASP A 45 8.38 -14.08 14.05
CA ASP A 45 7.08 -13.54 14.47
C ASP A 45 7.12 -12.00 14.49
N SER A 46 6.21 -11.37 13.78
CA SER A 46 6.09 -9.91 13.74
C SER A 46 4.62 -9.47 13.76
N PRO A 47 4.31 -8.25 14.25
CA PRO A 47 2.97 -7.68 14.13
C PRO A 47 2.49 -7.61 12.69
N TYR A 48 3.39 -7.30 11.74
CA TYR A 48 3.10 -7.32 10.31
C TYR A 48 2.55 -8.68 9.86
N ASN A 49 3.20 -9.78 10.24
CA ASN A 49 2.79 -11.13 9.84
C ASN A 49 1.36 -11.45 10.25
N ARG A 50 1.00 -11.15 11.49
CA ARG A 50 -0.36 -11.39 11.99
C ARG A 50 -1.39 -10.57 11.22
N THR A 51 -1.11 -9.28 11.07
CA THR A 51 -2.08 -8.37 10.46
C THR A 51 -2.23 -8.55 8.96
N ILE A 52 -1.12 -8.78 8.21
CA ILE A 52 -1.24 -9.02 6.78
C ILE A 52 -1.97 -10.34 6.49
N GLN A 53 -1.77 -11.37 7.31
CA GLN A 53 -2.51 -12.63 7.17
C GLN A 53 -4.02 -12.41 7.40
N GLU A 54 -4.41 -11.65 8.42
CA GLU A 54 -5.81 -11.30 8.68
C GLU A 54 -6.40 -10.47 7.54
N ALA A 55 -5.70 -9.43 7.10
CA ALA A 55 -6.13 -8.56 6.01
C ALA A 55 -6.35 -9.33 4.70
N VAL A 56 -5.42 -10.20 4.36
CA VAL A 56 -5.50 -11.01 3.13
C VAL A 56 -6.63 -12.04 3.23
N LYS A 57 -6.74 -12.78 4.33
CA LYS A 57 -7.83 -13.76 4.55
C LYS A 57 -9.20 -13.08 4.48
N ALA A 58 -9.33 -11.88 5.02
CA ALA A 58 -10.61 -11.15 5.03
C ALA A 58 -10.95 -10.51 3.68
N HIS A 59 -9.96 -9.99 2.96
CA HIS A 59 -10.22 -9.06 1.87
C HIS A 59 -9.65 -9.47 0.51
N TRP A 60 -8.60 -10.32 0.44
CA TRP A 60 -7.96 -10.64 -0.84
C TRP A 60 -8.85 -11.53 -1.71
N LYS A 61 -9.26 -10.97 -2.84
CA LYS A 61 -10.13 -11.65 -3.82
C LYS A 61 -9.62 -11.42 -5.27
N PHE A 62 -8.43 -10.88 -5.40
CA PHE A 62 -7.87 -10.57 -6.72
C PHE A 62 -7.51 -11.85 -7.48
N THR A 63 -6.83 -12.78 -6.83
CA THR A 63 -6.48 -14.08 -7.41
C THR A 63 -7.37 -15.20 -6.85
N LYS A 64 -7.40 -16.34 -7.55
CA LYS A 64 -8.23 -17.50 -7.15
C LYS A 64 -7.79 -18.11 -5.82
N SER A 65 -6.50 -18.05 -5.53
CA SER A 65 -5.90 -18.63 -4.33
C SER A 65 -4.72 -17.79 -3.87
N PHE A 66 -4.41 -17.91 -2.60
CA PHE A 66 -3.20 -17.35 -2.02
C PHE A 66 -2.60 -18.35 -1.02
N ASP A 67 -1.31 -18.17 -0.74
CA ASP A 67 -0.58 -18.93 0.27
C ASP A 67 0.43 -18.01 0.94
N PHE A 68 1.05 -18.46 2.01
CA PHE A 68 2.00 -17.68 2.79
C PHE A 68 3.39 -18.32 2.71
N ILE A 69 4.39 -17.49 2.46
CA ILE A 69 5.81 -17.85 2.53
C ILE A 69 6.54 -16.82 3.37
N THR A 70 7.72 -17.15 3.86
CA THR A 70 8.57 -16.16 4.53
C THR A 70 9.50 -15.45 3.53
N VAL A 71 10.02 -14.29 3.91
CA VAL A 71 11.05 -13.61 3.13
C VAL A 71 12.33 -14.45 2.98
N ASN A 72 12.62 -15.35 3.91
CA ASN A 72 13.74 -16.28 3.81
C ASN A 72 13.49 -17.34 2.73
N ASP A 73 12.25 -17.85 2.63
CA ASP A 73 11.89 -18.80 1.56
C ASP A 73 11.99 -18.10 0.20
N LEU A 74 11.53 -16.85 0.12
CA LEU A 74 11.64 -16.04 -1.10
C LEU A 74 13.11 -15.82 -1.52
N ALA A 75 14.00 -15.56 -0.57
CA ALA A 75 15.43 -15.32 -0.85
C ALA A 75 16.18 -16.57 -1.32
N THR A 76 15.67 -17.76 -0.97
CA THR A 76 16.33 -19.03 -1.28
C THR A 76 15.72 -19.80 -2.44
N ALA A 77 14.49 -19.47 -2.83
CA ALA A 77 13.79 -20.11 -3.94
C ALA A 77 13.69 -19.17 -5.17
N PRO A 78 13.73 -19.71 -6.40
CA PRO A 78 13.53 -18.89 -7.59
C PRO A 78 12.09 -18.34 -7.66
N MET A 79 11.95 -17.13 -8.20
CA MET A 79 10.65 -16.58 -8.53
C MET A 79 9.99 -17.42 -9.65
N MET A 80 8.71 -17.74 -9.46
CA MET A 80 7.96 -18.60 -10.39
C MET A 80 7.04 -17.75 -11.27
N PRO A 81 7.18 -17.79 -12.62
CA PRO A 81 6.37 -16.98 -13.53
C PRO A 81 4.85 -17.20 -13.40
N GLU A 82 4.43 -18.37 -12.94
CA GLU A 82 3.03 -18.74 -12.72
C GLU A 82 2.46 -18.29 -11.37
N LYS A 83 3.24 -17.52 -10.61
CA LYS A 83 2.84 -16.98 -9.31
C LYS A 83 2.89 -15.45 -9.32
N THR A 84 2.11 -14.84 -8.47
CA THR A 84 2.28 -13.45 -8.04
C THR A 84 2.75 -13.41 -6.59
N TYR A 85 3.39 -12.32 -6.21
CA TYR A 85 3.94 -12.15 -4.86
C TYR A 85 3.49 -10.82 -4.29
N LEU A 86 2.85 -10.84 -3.13
CA LEU A 86 2.54 -9.64 -2.35
C LEU A 86 3.58 -9.52 -1.25
N LEU A 87 4.40 -8.49 -1.29
CA LEU A 87 5.58 -8.38 -0.44
C LEU A 87 5.93 -6.93 -0.11
N LYS A 88 6.75 -6.74 0.91
CA LYS A 88 7.36 -5.44 1.22
C LYS A 88 8.54 -5.19 0.29
N THR A 89 8.61 -3.98 -0.26
CA THR A 89 9.79 -3.49 -1.01
C THR A 89 10.35 -2.24 -0.37
N LYS A 90 11.64 -2.06 -0.51
CA LYS A 90 12.35 -0.83 -0.20
C LYS A 90 12.88 -0.27 -1.50
N LYS A 91 12.58 0.99 -1.79
CA LYS A 91 13.10 1.71 -2.96
C LYS A 91 13.80 2.97 -2.49
N THR A 92 14.92 3.27 -3.11
CA THR A 92 15.70 4.47 -2.83
C THR A 92 15.59 5.40 -4.03
N ASP A 93 15.23 6.65 -3.83
CA ASP A 93 15.15 7.65 -4.88
C ASP A 93 16.53 8.20 -5.29
N ALA A 94 16.56 9.13 -6.26
CA ALA A 94 17.80 9.75 -6.73
C ALA A 94 18.49 10.61 -5.65
N GLU A 95 17.75 11.08 -4.65
CA GLU A 95 18.23 11.87 -3.52
C GLU A 95 18.62 11.00 -2.31
N LYS A 96 18.59 9.67 -2.48
CA LYS A 96 18.90 8.64 -1.46
C LYS A 96 17.92 8.60 -0.29
N HIS A 97 16.68 9.00 -0.50
CA HIS A 97 15.61 8.76 0.46
C HIS A 97 15.03 7.35 0.25
N ASP A 98 14.87 6.64 1.35
CA ASP A 98 14.30 5.30 1.35
C ASP A 98 12.78 5.37 1.53
N GLY A 99 12.05 4.72 0.63
CA GLY A 99 10.62 4.50 0.75
C GLY A 99 10.29 3.01 0.90
N TYR A 100 9.33 2.69 1.75
CA TYR A 100 8.81 1.34 1.91
C TYR A 100 7.45 1.21 1.23
N PHE A 101 7.20 0.07 0.60
CA PHE A 101 5.99 -0.17 -0.18
C PHE A 101 5.44 -1.58 0.08
N LEU A 102 4.12 -1.70 0.05
CA LEU A 102 3.47 -2.97 -0.18
C LEU A 102 3.32 -3.13 -1.70
N THR A 103 3.95 -4.14 -2.26
CA THR A 103 4.07 -4.32 -3.72
C THR A 103 3.55 -5.68 -4.14
N LEU A 104 2.71 -5.70 -5.18
CA LEU A 104 2.32 -6.92 -5.89
C LEU A 104 3.17 -7.04 -7.15
N VAL A 105 3.85 -8.17 -7.31
CA VAL A 105 4.68 -8.43 -8.49
C VAL A 105 4.26 -9.72 -9.19
N GLN A 106 4.42 -9.76 -10.51
CA GLN A 106 4.39 -10.99 -11.28
C GLN A 106 5.72 -11.70 -11.11
N GLY A 107 5.69 -12.99 -10.83
CA GLY A 107 6.91 -13.80 -10.84
C GLY A 107 7.52 -13.87 -12.24
N TRP A 108 8.82 -14.12 -12.30
CA TRP A 108 9.54 -14.20 -13.56
C TRP A 108 10.61 -15.29 -13.52
N LYS A 109 11.09 -15.69 -14.71
CA LYS A 109 12.22 -16.59 -14.81
C LYS A 109 13.51 -15.84 -14.52
N GLN A 110 14.09 -16.10 -13.36
CA GLN A 110 15.36 -15.50 -12.95
C GLN A 110 16.50 -15.97 -13.86
N LYS A 111 17.43 -15.07 -14.14
CA LYS A 111 18.67 -15.38 -14.85
C LYS A 111 19.60 -16.18 -13.94
N LYS A 112 20.55 -16.91 -14.51
CA LYS A 112 21.56 -17.64 -13.75
C LYS A 112 22.35 -16.67 -12.87
N GLY A 113 22.35 -16.91 -11.55
CA GLY A 113 23.02 -16.07 -10.57
C GLY A 113 22.22 -14.84 -10.10
N GLU A 114 21.01 -14.62 -10.62
CA GLU A 114 20.11 -13.60 -10.09
C GLU A 114 19.54 -14.05 -8.75
N VAL A 115 19.68 -13.21 -7.75
CA VAL A 115 19.17 -13.46 -6.38
C VAL A 115 18.24 -12.34 -5.95
N ILE A 116 17.32 -12.65 -5.07
CA ILE A 116 16.46 -11.65 -4.43
C ILE A 116 17.21 -11.10 -3.22
N ASN A 117 17.45 -9.80 -3.22
CA ASN A 117 18.10 -9.11 -2.11
C ASN A 117 17.05 -8.66 -1.09
N VAL A 118 17.27 -9.00 0.16
CA VAL A 118 16.38 -8.66 1.27
C VAL A 118 17.13 -7.83 2.30
N GLU A 119 16.55 -6.70 2.68
CA GLU A 119 17.04 -5.82 3.73
C GLU A 119 15.88 -5.46 4.67
N ASN A 120 16.02 -5.74 5.96
CA ASN A 120 14.96 -5.46 6.95
C ASN A 120 13.58 -6.01 6.55
N ASN A 121 13.53 -7.25 6.08
CA ASN A 121 12.32 -7.93 5.60
C ASN A 121 11.66 -7.25 4.37
N ALA A 122 12.36 -6.39 3.66
CA ALA A 122 11.92 -5.78 2.41
C ALA A 122 12.85 -6.15 1.25
N VAL A 123 12.27 -6.41 0.09
CA VAL A 123 13.03 -6.70 -1.13
C VAL A 123 13.51 -5.39 -1.76
N THR A 124 14.77 -5.35 -2.21
CA THR A 124 15.41 -4.10 -2.69
C THR A 124 15.72 -4.10 -4.19
N ASN A 125 15.63 -5.23 -4.87
CA ASN A 125 16.10 -5.38 -6.25
C ASN A 125 15.07 -5.97 -7.22
N LEU A 126 13.78 -5.63 -7.02
CA LEU A 126 12.76 -6.08 -7.96
C LEU A 126 12.87 -5.38 -9.31
N PRO A 127 12.73 -6.12 -10.43
CA PRO A 127 12.62 -5.51 -11.75
C PRO A 127 11.32 -4.69 -11.85
N PRO A 128 11.37 -3.39 -12.18
CA PRO A 128 10.15 -2.55 -12.27
C PRO A 128 9.11 -3.09 -13.26
N ALA A 129 9.56 -3.78 -14.32
CA ALA A 129 8.66 -4.39 -15.31
C ALA A 129 7.78 -5.52 -14.75
N GLN A 130 8.08 -6.04 -13.57
CA GLN A 130 7.31 -7.09 -12.90
C GLN A 130 6.31 -6.54 -11.87
N GLU A 131 6.38 -5.24 -11.57
CA GLU A 131 5.52 -4.60 -10.59
C GLU A 131 4.13 -4.38 -11.19
N LEU A 132 3.13 -5.03 -10.59
CA LEU A 132 1.73 -4.90 -11.00
C LEU A 132 1.03 -3.74 -10.30
N ALA A 133 1.29 -3.58 -9.00
CA ALA A 133 0.78 -2.49 -8.17
C ALA A 133 1.70 -2.30 -6.96
N PHE A 134 1.80 -1.07 -6.48
CA PHE A 134 2.48 -0.79 -5.22
C PHE A 134 1.90 0.44 -4.53
N LEU A 135 1.88 0.40 -3.20
CA LEU A 135 1.40 1.47 -2.32
C LEU A 135 2.49 1.79 -1.31
N MET A 136 2.78 3.07 -1.12
CA MET A 136 3.68 3.49 -0.06
C MET A 136 3.09 3.12 1.31
N ILE A 137 3.91 2.58 2.16
CA ILE A 137 3.55 2.23 3.54
C ILE A 137 4.48 2.94 4.51
N ASP A 138 3.94 3.40 5.62
CA ASP A 138 4.75 3.88 6.74
C ASP A 138 5.29 2.66 7.51
N PRO A 139 6.61 2.50 7.67
CA PRO A 139 7.20 1.42 8.45
C PRO A 139 6.67 1.33 9.88
N ALA A 140 6.35 2.47 10.51
CA ALA A 140 5.73 2.50 11.83
C ALA A 140 4.33 1.87 11.83
N THR A 141 3.58 2.05 10.73
CA THR A 141 2.24 1.48 10.55
C THR A 141 2.26 -0.04 10.44
N VAL A 142 3.29 -0.61 9.84
CA VAL A 142 3.40 -2.06 9.65
C VAL A 142 4.11 -2.78 10.79
N SER A 143 4.82 -2.06 11.67
CA SER A 143 5.59 -2.64 12.78
C SER A 143 4.93 -2.48 14.15
N GLY A 144 3.80 -1.76 14.28
CA GLY A 144 3.21 -1.40 15.57
C GLY A 144 1.68 -1.30 15.58
N THR A 145 1.18 -0.30 16.29
CA THR A 145 -0.25 -0.05 16.52
C THR A 145 -1.04 0.32 15.25
N GLY A 146 -0.36 0.67 14.16
CA GLY A 146 -0.96 1.00 12.87
C GLY A 146 -1.32 -0.21 12.00
N ALA A 147 -1.13 -1.43 12.49
CA ALA A 147 -1.45 -2.65 11.76
C ALA A 147 -2.85 -2.69 11.10
N PRO A 148 -3.94 -2.07 11.65
CA PRO A 148 -5.23 -1.98 10.96
C PRO A 148 -5.18 -1.35 9.57
N MET A 149 -4.18 -0.50 9.29
CA MET A 149 -4.00 0.12 7.98
C MET A 149 -3.68 -0.90 6.87
N LEU A 150 -3.13 -2.07 7.21
CA LEU A 150 -2.91 -3.12 6.20
C LEU A 150 -4.20 -3.60 5.55
N ASN A 151 -5.34 -3.58 6.27
CA ASN A 151 -6.65 -3.86 5.69
C ASN A 151 -7.01 -2.84 4.61
N VAL A 152 -6.69 -1.57 4.84
CA VAL A 152 -6.93 -0.48 3.87
C VAL A 152 -6.03 -0.67 2.66
N TYR A 153 -4.72 -0.89 2.87
CA TYR A 153 -3.77 -1.09 1.77
C TYR A 153 -4.14 -2.28 0.87
N VAL A 154 -4.54 -3.41 1.45
CA VAL A 154 -4.98 -4.58 0.69
C VAL A 154 -6.23 -4.27 -0.15
N LYS A 155 -7.20 -3.54 0.39
CA LYS A 155 -8.39 -3.11 -0.35
C LYS A 155 -8.06 -2.13 -1.46
N CYS A 156 -7.30 -1.08 -1.16
CA CYS A 156 -6.88 -0.06 -2.14
C CYS A 156 -6.12 -0.69 -3.31
N MET A 157 -5.20 -1.61 -3.03
CA MET A 157 -4.47 -2.33 -4.07
C MET A 157 -5.40 -3.10 -5.00
N GLN A 158 -6.37 -3.85 -4.45
CA GLN A 158 -7.33 -4.58 -5.27
C GLN A 158 -8.23 -3.66 -6.09
N ASP A 159 -8.63 -2.54 -5.54
CA ASP A 159 -9.48 -1.59 -6.26
C ASP A 159 -8.69 -0.90 -7.39
N TYR A 160 -7.43 -0.56 -7.18
CA TYR A 160 -6.53 -0.14 -8.24
C TYR A 160 -6.45 -1.19 -9.37
N LEU A 161 -6.16 -2.45 -9.04
CA LEU A 161 -6.05 -3.53 -10.02
C LEU A 161 -7.33 -3.72 -10.84
N LYS A 162 -8.50 -3.66 -10.21
CA LYS A 162 -9.80 -3.72 -10.90
C LYS A 162 -10.02 -2.53 -11.84
N GLN A 163 -9.59 -1.34 -11.45
CA GLN A 163 -9.75 -0.14 -12.28
C GLN A 163 -8.83 -0.17 -13.49
N VAL A 164 -7.61 -0.69 -13.36
CA VAL A 164 -6.71 -0.95 -14.51
C VAL A 164 -7.30 -2.04 -15.41
N GLU A 165 -7.74 -3.17 -14.84
CA GLU A 165 -8.36 -4.28 -15.59
C GLU A 165 -9.57 -3.81 -16.40
N SER A 166 -10.40 -2.94 -15.83
CA SER A 166 -11.58 -2.38 -16.49
C SER A 166 -11.28 -1.25 -17.48
N GLY A 167 -10.03 -0.82 -17.59
CA GLY A 167 -9.60 0.29 -18.44
C GLY A 167 -10.01 1.68 -17.95
N LYS A 168 -10.45 1.81 -16.70
CA LYS A 168 -10.71 3.14 -16.07
C LYS A 168 -9.40 3.87 -15.78
N ILE A 169 -8.37 3.16 -15.35
CA ILE A 169 -7.02 3.65 -15.19
C ILE A 169 -6.19 3.14 -16.37
N LYS A 170 -5.70 4.05 -17.21
CA LYS A 170 -4.94 3.73 -18.43
C LYS A 170 -3.53 4.27 -18.41
N ASP A 171 -3.28 5.26 -17.56
CA ASP A 171 -2.02 5.98 -17.45
C ASP A 171 -1.94 6.72 -16.10
N LYS A 172 -0.80 7.33 -15.84
CA LYS A 172 -0.57 8.08 -14.60
C LYS A 172 -1.59 9.21 -14.41
N ALA A 173 -1.94 9.92 -15.47
CA ALA A 173 -2.86 11.08 -15.37
C ALA A 173 -4.29 10.66 -14.95
N THR A 174 -4.76 9.50 -15.44
CA THR A 174 -6.04 8.95 -15.01
C THR A 174 -6.00 8.40 -13.58
N ALA A 175 -4.87 7.85 -13.17
CA ALA A 175 -4.66 7.38 -11.81
C ALA A 175 -4.60 8.54 -10.82
N ASP A 176 -3.81 9.59 -11.09
CA ASP A 176 -3.71 10.80 -10.27
C ASP A 176 -5.09 11.42 -10.04
N ARG A 177 -5.89 11.57 -11.08
CA ARG A 177 -7.26 12.12 -10.98
C ARG A 177 -8.17 11.33 -10.04
N ILE A 178 -8.02 10.00 -9.99
CA ILE A 178 -8.82 9.18 -9.08
C ILE A 178 -8.37 9.38 -7.63
N VAL A 179 -7.07 9.53 -7.41
CA VAL A 179 -6.53 9.85 -6.07
C VAL A 179 -7.03 11.22 -5.61
N ASP A 180 -6.95 12.25 -6.46
CA ASP A 180 -7.44 13.58 -6.13
C ASP A 180 -8.93 13.57 -5.72
N ILE A 181 -9.77 12.85 -6.46
CA ILE A 181 -11.20 12.69 -6.13
C ILE A 181 -11.39 11.98 -4.77
N LEU A 182 -10.56 10.99 -4.46
CA LEU A 182 -10.62 10.30 -3.18
C LEU A 182 -10.17 11.21 -2.04
N GLU A 183 -9.09 11.96 -2.21
CA GLU A 183 -8.59 12.92 -1.22
C GLU A 183 -9.63 14.01 -0.94
N GLU A 184 -10.26 14.60 -1.97
CA GLU A 184 -11.36 15.55 -1.81
C GLU A 184 -12.55 14.94 -1.06
N SER A 185 -12.87 13.66 -1.35
CA SER A 185 -13.96 12.95 -0.69
C SER A 185 -13.66 12.66 0.77
N PHE A 186 -12.41 12.30 1.10
CA PHE A 186 -11.97 12.10 2.49
C PHE A 186 -11.97 13.41 3.27
N ALA A 187 -11.43 14.49 2.69
CA ALA A 187 -11.46 15.81 3.31
C ALA A 187 -12.89 16.30 3.58
N ALA A 188 -13.81 16.06 2.65
CA ALA A 188 -15.22 16.39 2.84
C ALA A 188 -15.88 15.54 3.96
N MET A 189 -15.54 14.24 4.06
CA MET A 189 -16.03 13.39 5.14
C MET A 189 -15.47 13.80 6.51
N GLU A 190 -14.20 14.18 6.57
CA GLU A 190 -13.56 14.62 7.82
C GLU A 190 -14.20 15.91 8.32
N MET A 191 -14.51 16.87 7.43
CA MET A 191 -15.23 18.10 7.78
C MET A 191 -16.66 17.84 8.32
N VAL A 192 -17.31 16.75 7.91
CA VAL A 192 -18.64 16.38 8.41
C VAL A 192 -18.56 15.60 9.72
N MET A 193 -17.49 14.85 9.95
CA MET A 193 -17.34 13.99 11.14
C MET A 193 -16.86 14.75 12.37
N LEU A 194 -15.95 15.71 12.22
CA LEU A 194 -15.40 16.49 13.32
C LEU A 194 -16.45 17.24 14.17
N PRO A 195 -17.45 17.93 13.60
CA PRO A 195 -18.50 18.56 14.38
C PRO A 195 -19.35 17.56 15.17
N ARG A 196 -19.61 16.40 14.59
CA ARG A 196 -20.45 15.37 15.20
C ARG A 196 -19.77 14.67 16.39
N GLU A 197 -18.46 14.50 16.36
CA GLU A 197 -17.70 13.98 17.49
C GLU A 197 -17.62 15.01 18.64
N ALA A 198 -17.48 16.29 18.30
CA ALA A 198 -17.50 17.38 19.29
C ALA A 198 -18.88 17.50 19.97
N GLU A 199 -19.97 17.37 19.20
CA GLU A 199 -21.34 17.36 19.75
C GLU A 199 -21.60 16.14 20.64
N LEU A 200 -21.13 14.96 20.24
CA LEU A 200 -21.23 13.73 21.03
C LEU A 200 -20.39 13.79 22.31
N ALA A 201 -19.22 14.43 22.25
CA ALA A 201 -18.38 14.65 23.43
C ALA A 201 -19.03 15.65 24.39
N ALA A 202 -19.63 16.73 23.90
CA ALA A 202 -20.38 17.71 24.69
C ALA A 202 -21.60 17.08 25.35
N ALA A 203 -22.40 16.28 24.61
CA ALA A 203 -23.56 15.58 25.14
C ALA A 203 -23.21 14.56 26.24
N ARG A 204 -22.03 13.89 26.12
CA ARG A 204 -21.53 12.99 27.16
C ARG A 204 -21.07 13.72 28.40
N ALA A 205 -20.52 14.93 28.28
CA ALA A 205 -20.10 15.75 29.39
C ALA A 205 -21.31 16.30 30.19
N GLU A 206 -22.41 16.62 29.52
CA GLU A 206 -23.65 17.11 30.14
C GLU A 206 -24.47 15.98 30.79
N GLY A 207 -24.41 14.74 30.29
CA GLY A 207 -25.16 13.59 30.78
C GLY A 207 -24.49 12.83 31.95
N GLY A 208 -23.28 13.21 32.36
CA GLY A 208 -22.51 12.54 33.43
C GLY A 208 -22.69 13.14 34.86
N GLY A 209 -23.66 14.04 35.08
CA GLY A 209 -23.91 14.74 36.33
C GLY A 209 -25.25 14.36 36.97
N ALA A 210 -25.47 13.07 37.29
CA ALA A 210 -26.60 12.63 38.12
C ALA A 210 -26.13 11.49 39.04
#